data_aa86d433eb311150d4bf725c06389c6a
#
_entry.id   aa86d433eb311150d4bf725c06389c6a
#
_cell.length_a   1.000
_cell.length_b   1.000
_cell.length_c   1.000
_cell.angle_alpha   90.00
_cell.angle_beta   90.00
_cell.angle_gamma   90.00
#
_symmetry.space_group_name_H-M   'P 1'
#
loop_
_entity.id
_entity.type
_entity.pdbx_description
1 polymer ?
#
loop_
_entity_poly.entity_id
_entity_poly.type
_entity_poly.pdbx_seq_one_letter_code
_entity_poly.pdbx_strand_id
1 'polypeptide(L)'
;MKWVSVFPTNVFKGIQNVTGIMVISEIETGFPLAVIDGTLCTKIRTAAVGCVAAQYLAPTNVETLGIIGSGEEARMHFTLLKHLFPSIKECRVSSRKQESEELFIAKFKDLTPDVKFVACGNDSHKCAVDSDIIVTAISSQAPVLRAEDITKGSLYIHVGGWEDEYGVALKANKIVCDDWEASKHRTQTICRMYKEGILRDQDIYANLYD
;
A
#
# COMPACT_ATOMS: atom_id res chain seq x y z
N MET A 1 -12.40 4.66 19.85
CA MET A 1 -10.93 4.45 19.99
C MET A 1 -10.53 3.21 19.21
N LYS A 2 -9.37 3.24 18.50
CA LYS A 2 -8.80 2.07 17.84
C LYS A 2 -7.38 1.85 18.35
N TRP A 3 -7.09 0.66 18.85
CA TRP A 3 -5.75 0.22 19.25
C TRP A 3 -5.24 -0.79 18.22
N VAL A 4 -4.09 -0.51 17.61
CA VAL A 4 -3.44 -1.39 16.62
C VAL A 4 -1.99 -1.62 17.04
N SER A 5 -1.58 -2.87 16.98
CA SER A 5 -0.22 -3.30 17.24
C SER A 5 0.40 -3.86 15.95
N VAL A 6 1.63 -3.47 15.66
CA VAL A 6 2.39 -3.95 14.49
C VAL A 6 3.69 -4.59 14.98
N PHE A 7 3.80 -5.91 14.77
CA PHE A 7 4.95 -6.72 15.17
C PHE A 7 5.46 -7.56 13.99
N PRO A 8 6.36 -7.01 13.15
CA PRO A 8 6.84 -7.69 11.93
C PRO A 8 7.48 -9.06 12.18
N THR A 9 8.04 -9.28 13.38
CA THR A 9 8.66 -10.56 13.76
C THR A 9 7.66 -11.69 14.05
N ASN A 10 6.38 -11.39 14.17
CA ASN A 10 5.34 -12.38 14.41
C ASN A 10 5.20 -13.40 13.28
N VAL A 11 5.60 -13.02 12.05
CA VAL A 11 5.63 -13.96 10.91
C VAL A 11 6.49 -15.20 11.19
N PHE A 12 7.57 -15.06 11.95
CA PHE A 12 8.44 -16.19 12.32
C PHE A 12 7.81 -17.12 13.37
N LYS A 13 6.72 -16.66 14.01
CA LYS A 13 5.96 -17.42 15.01
C LYS A 13 4.63 -17.95 14.45
N GLY A 14 4.34 -17.74 13.16
CA GLY A 14 3.06 -18.11 12.54
C GLY A 14 1.88 -17.28 13.05
N ILE A 15 2.13 -16.08 13.62
CA ILE A 15 1.12 -15.19 14.19
C ILE A 15 0.98 -13.96 13.29
N GLN A 16 -0.19 -13.34 13.27
CA GLN A 16 -0.44 -12.12 12.50
C GLN A 16 0.47 -10.98 12.94
N ASN A 17 1.05 -10.26 11.96
CA ASN A 17 1.91 -9.09 12.22
C ASN A 17 1.13 -7.87 12.70
N VAL A 18 -0.10 -7.72 12.23
CA VAL A 18 -0.97 -6.60 12.55
C VAL A 18 -2.23 -7.14 13.23
N THR A 19 -2.50 -6.66 14.42
CA THR A 19 -3.72 -6.97 15.17
C THR A 19 -4.29 -5.69 15.77
N GLY A 20 -5.59 -5.66 16.01
CA GLY A 20 -6.20 -4.48 16.62
C GLY A 20 -7.56 -4.74 17.20
N ILE A 21 -7.96 -3.87 18.12
CA ILE A 21 -9.30 -3.78 18.65
C ILE A 21 -9.85 -2.38 18.42
N MET A 22 -11.17 -2.28 18.29
CA MET A 22 -11.88 -1.01 18.30
C MET A 22 -12.88 -0.99 19.43
N VAL A 23 -12.91 0.11 20.17
CA VAL A 23 -13.90 0.39 21.19
C VAL A 23 -14.78 1.53 20.69
N ILE A 24 -16.08 1.29 20.65
CA ILE A 24 -17.10 2.26 20.28
C ILE A 24 -17.77 2.72 21.57
N SER A 25 -17.84 4.02 21.76
CA SER A 25 -18.54 4.63 22.90
C SER A 25 -19.59 5.59 22.39
N GLU A 26 -20.66 5.72 23.17
CA GLU A 26 -21.64 6.74 22.97
C GLU A 26 -21.00 8.13 23.19
N ILE A 27 -21.30 9.09 22.35
CA ILE A 27 -20.56 10.38 22.32
C ILE A 27 -20.89 11.26 23.52
N GLU A 28 -22.16 11.31 23.93
CA GLU A 28 -22.61 12.22 24.98
C GLU A 28 -22.24 11.73 26.39
N THR A 29 -22.31 10.42 26.62
CA THR A 29 -22.15 9.82 27.96
C THR A 29 -20.81 9.12 28.12
N GLY A 30 -20.10 8.82 27.03
CA GLY A 30 -18.90 8.00 27.06
C GLY A 30 -19.17 6.51 27.33
N PHE A 31 -20.44 6.08 27.41
CA PHE A 31 -20.78 4.70 27.69
C PHE A 31 -20.26 3.75 26.61
N PRO A 32 -19.51 2.68 26.97
CA PRO A 32 -18.98 1.73 26.00
C PRO A 32 -20.11 0.92 25.37
N LEU A 33 -20.26 1.02 24.05
CA LEU A 33 -21.29 0.35 23.27
C LEU A 33 -20.82 -0.99 22.71
N ALA A 34 -19.57 -1.06 22.26
CA ALA A 34 -19.01 -2.27 21.66
C ALA A 34 -17.49 -2.32 21.73
N VAL A 35 -16.98 -3.56 21.80
CA VAL A 35 -15.57 -3.88 21.54
C VAL A 35 -15.56 -4.88 20.39
N ILE A 36 -14.88 -4.54 19.29
CA ILE A 36 -14.86 -5.34 18.07
C ILE A 36 -13.43 -5.60 17.58
N ASP A 37 -13.25 -6.66 16.80
CA ASP A 37 -11.98 -6.89 16.11
C ASP A 37 -11.69 -5.76 15.12
N GLY A 38 -10.56 -5.09 15.32
CA GLY A 38 -10.09 -4.02 14.48
C GLY A 38 -9.13 -4.46 13.37
N THR A 39 -8.78 -5.74 13.32
CA THR A 39 -7.76 -6.26 12.38
C THR A 39 -8.24 -6.17 10.93
N LEU A 40 -9.43 -6.68 10.64
CA LEU A 40 -10.03 -6.61 9.31
C LEU A 40 -10.29 -5.16 8.89
N CYS A 41 -10.87 -4.37 9.79
CA CYS A 41 -11.10 -2.94 9.53
C CYS A 41 -9.80 -2.18 9.21
N THR A 42 -8.68 -2.57 9.85
CA THR A 42 -7.37 -1.96 9.57
C THR A 42 -6.94 -2.22 8.14
N LYS A 43 -7.05 -3.44 7.65
CA LYS A 43 -6.71 -3.83 6.27
C LYS A 43 -7.58 -3.10 5.25
N ILE A 44 -8.90 -3.13 5.44
CA ILE A 44 -9.85 -2.50 4.52
C ILE A 44 -9.59 -0.99 4.43
N ARG A 45 -9.49 -0.28 5.58
CA ARG A 45 -9.30 1.17 5.56
C ARG A 45 -7.97 1.58 4.94
N THR A 46 -6.91 0.79 5.13
CA THR A 46 -5.59 1.10 4.54
C THR A 46 -5.65 1.00 3.03
N ALA A 47 -6.20 -0.07 2.49
CA ALA A 47 -6.37 -0.21 1.05
C ALA A 47 -7.38 0.80 0.47
N ALA A 48 -8.45 1.15 1.22
CA ALA A 48 -9.42 2.15 0.80
C ALA A 48 -8.79 3.54 0.65
N VAL A 49 -7.86 3.94 1.53
CA VAL A 49 -7.10 5.20 1.39
C VAL A 49 -6.31 5.22 0.08
N GLY A 50 -5.59 4.13 -0.24
CA GLY A 50 -4.89 3.99 -1.52
C GLY A 50 -5.84 4.04 -2.72
N CYS A 51 -7.03 3.46 -2.62
CA CYS A 51 -8.04 3.50 -3.68
C CYS A 51 -8.65 4.89 -3.88
N VAL A 52 -8.89 5.65 -2.79
CA VAL A 52 -9.32 7.05 -2.89
C VAL A 52 -8.27 7.87 -3.63
N ALA A 53 -6.98 7.73 -3.27
CA ALA A 53 -5.91 8.37 -4.02
C ALA A 53 -5.91 7.96 -5.50
N ALA A 54 -6.07 6.67 -5.77
CA ALA A 54 -6.09 6.14 -7.14
C ALA A 54 -7.25 6.68 -7.97
N GLN A 55 -8.41 6.91 -7.38
CA GLN A 55 -9.57 7.48 -8.08
C GLN A 55 -9.28 8.86 -8.70
N TYR A 56 -8.40 9.65 -8.06
CA TYR A 56 -8.05 11.00 -8.50
C TYR A 56 -6.73 11.11 -9.24
N LEU A 57 -5.80 10.18 -9.00
CA LEU A 57 -4.40 10.31 -9.42
C LEU A 57 -3.95 9.23 -10.42
N ALA A 58 -4.70 8.14 -10.57
CA ALA A 58 -4.35 7.09 -11.53
C ALA A 58 -4.50 7.59 -12.97
N PRO A 59 -3.76 7.01 -13.94
CA PRO A 59 -3.97 7.29 -15.35
C PRO A 59 -5.40 6.91 -15.77
N THR A 60 -5.88 7.53 -16.86
CA THR A 60 -7.26 7.35 -17.34
C THR A 60 -7.58 5.89 -17.70
N ASN A 61 -6.59 5.16 -18.21
CA ASN A 61 -6.71 3.74 -18.55
C ASN A 61 -5.75 2.94 -17.66
N VAL A 62 -6.31 2.16 -16.74
CA VAL A 62 -5.55 1.29 -15.81
C VAL A 62 -5.74 -0.15 -16.26
N GLU A 63 -4.71 -0.74 -16.86
CA GLU A 63 -4.72 -2.13 -17.31
C GLU A 63 -3.73 -3.02 -16.57
N THR A 64 -2.63 -2.44 -16.05
CA THR A 64 -1.55 -3.18 -15.38
C THR A 64 -1.33 -2.70 -13.96
N LEU A 65 -1.39 -3.64 -13.01
CA LEU A 65 -1.16 -3.42 -11.59
C LEU A 65 0.09 -4.19 -11.14
N GLY A 66 1.07 -3.49 -10.62
CA GLY A 66 2.25 -4.06 -9.95
C GLY A 66 2.08 -4.04 -8.43
N ILE A 67 2.24 -5.17 -7.77
CA ILE A 67 2.13 -5.27 -6.31
C ILE A 67 3.42 -5.86 -5.74
N ILE A 68 4.15 -5.07 -5.00
CA ILE A 68 5.34 -5.49 -4.27
C ILE A 68 4.92 -5.82 -2.84
N GLY A 69 4.89 -7.12 -2.55
CA GLY A 69 4.29 -7.72 -1.37
C GLY A 69 3.18 -8.69 -1.73
N SER A 70 2.96 -9.71 -0.92
CA SER A 70 1.91 -10.73 -1.15
C SER A 70 1.07 -11.02 0.10
N GLY A 71 1.26 -10.16 1.13
CA GLY A 71 0.57 -10.25 2.40
C GLY A 71 -0.89 -9.76 2.35
N GLU A 72 -1.52 -9.67 3.50
CA GLU A 72 -2.94 -9.31 3.61
C GLU A 72 -3.24 -7.88 3.10
N GLU A 73 -2.34 -6.90 3.33
CA GLU A 73 -2.53 -5.55 2.79
C GLU A 73 -2.45 -5.55 1.26
N ALA A 74 -1.47 -6.28 0.68
CA ALA A 74 -1.35 -6.44 -0.77
C ALA A 74 -2.62 -7.07 -1.38
N ARG A 75 -3.15 -8.10 -0.74
CA ARG A 75 -4.40 -8.78 -1.16
C ARG A 75 -5.60 -7.84 -1.11
N MET A 76 -5.69 -7.03 -0.06
CA MET A 76 -6.79 -6.06 0.08
C MET A 76 -6.70 -4.95 -0.97
N HIS A 77 -5.48 -4.44 -1.24
CA HIS A 77 -5.26 -3.48 -2.32
C HIS A 77 -5.66 -4.04 -3.69
N PHE A 78 -5.25 -5.28 -4.01
CA PHE A 78 -5.71 -5.93 -5.24
C PHE A 78 -7.24 -6.00 -5.31
N THR A 79 -7.89 -6.46 -4.25
CA THR A 79 -9.35 -6.61 -4.21
C THR A 79 -10.06 -5.30 -4.50
N LEU A 80 -9.65 -4.22 -3.81
CA LEU A 80 -10.32 -2.93 -3.94
C LEU A 80 -9.95 -2.20 -5.24
N LEU A 81 -8.68 -2.27 -5.67
CA LEU A 81 -8.25 -1.67 -6.94
C LEU A 81 -8.88 -2.37 -8.15
N LYS A 82 -9.00 -3.70 -8.17
CA LYS A 82 -9.69 -4.43 -9.23
C LYS A 82 -11.19 -4.10 -9.27
N HIS A 83 -11.81 -3.85 -8.11
CA HIS A 83 -13.18 -3.38 -8.05
C HIS A 83 -13.33 -1.95 -8.60
N LEU A 84 -12.41 -1.06 -8.24
CA LEU A 84 -12.41 0.34 -8.70
C LEU A 84 -12.06 0.47 -10.20
N PHE A 85 -11.11 -0.35 -10.66
CA PHE A 85 -10.65 -0.40 -12.05
C PHE A 85 -10.91 -1.79 -12.66
N PRO A 86 -12.14 -2.08 -13.12
CA PRO A 86 -12.46 -3.35 -13.79
C PRO A 86 -11.60 -3.60 -15.03
N SER A 87 -11.01 -2.55 -15.62
CA SER A 87 -10.11 -2.59 -16.77
C SER A 87 -8.76 -3.27 -16.51
N ILE A 88 -8.38 -3.54 -15.26
CA ILE A 88 -7.13 -4.25 -14.93
C ILE A 88 -7.18 -5.65 -15.54
N LYS A 89 -6.23 -5.92 -16.46
CA LYS A 89 -6.07 -7.18 -17.19
C LYS A 89 -4.83 -7.97 -16.76
N GLU A 90 -3.84 -7.30 -16.17
CA GLU A 90 -2.62 -7.92 -15.68
C GLU A 90 -2.31 -7.48 -14.25
N CYS A 91 -2.00 -8.44 -13.38
CA CYS A 91 -1.52 -8.20 -12.03
C CYS A 91 -0.17 -8.90 -11.85
N ARG A 92 0.86 -8.12 -11.63
CA ARG A 92 2.22 -8.57 -11.35
C ARG A 92 2.45 -8.56 -9.85
N VAL A 93 3.00 -9.64 -9.32
CA VAL A 93 3.26 -9.77 -7.88
C VAL A 93 4.71 -10.11 -7.65
N SER A 94 5.37 -9.36 -6.78
CA SER A 94 6.75 -9.60 -6.35
C SER A 94 6.79 -9.80 -4.84
N SER A 95 7.49 -10.82 -4.37
CA SER A 95 7.76 -11.02 -2.95
C SER A 95 9.05 -11.79 -2.73
N ARG A 96 9.56 -11.78 -1.48
CA ARG A 96 10.80 -12.49 -1.13
C ARG A 96 10.73 -14.01 -1.29
N LYS A 97 9.53 -14.58 -1.31
CA LYS A 97 9.29 -16.03 -1.41
C LYS A 97 8.33 -16.30 -2.54
N GLN A 98 8.72 -17.08 -3.49
CA GLN A 98 7.88 -17.51 -4.62
C GLN A 98 6.58 -18.16 -4.17
N GLU A 99 6.61 -19.02 -3.15
CA GLU A 99 5.42 -19.65 -2.58
C GLU A 99 4.35 -18.63 -2.15
N SER A 100 4.78 -17.46 -1.64
CA SER A 100 3.86 -16.40 -1.22
C SER A 100 3.17 -15.73 -2.39
N GLU A 101 3.84 -15.62 -3.54
CA GLU A 101 3.26 -15.14 -4.80
C GLU A 101 2.25 -16.16 -5.35
N GLU A 102 2.63 -17.44 -5.35
CA GLU A 102 1.76 -18.54 -5.78
C GLU A 102 0.47 -18.59 -4.95
N LEU A 103 0.57 -18.42 -3.62
CA LEU A 103 -0.59 -18.34 -2.73
C LEU A 103 -1.46 -17.10 -2.99
N PHE A 104 -0.84 -15.96 -3.34
CA PHE A 104 -1.58 -14.77 -3.76
C PHE A 104 -2.35 -15.06 -5.05
N ILE A 105 -1.68 -15.57 -6.06
CA ILE A 105 -2.27 -15.90 -7.36
C ILE A 105 -3.38 -16.94 -7.22
N ALA A 106 -3.13 -18.02 -6.48
CA ALA A 106 -4.11 -19.08 -6.25
C ALA A 106 -5.40 -18.55 -5.60
N LYS A 107 -5.29 -17.54 -4.72
CA LYS A 107 -6.45 -16.93 -4.07
C LYS A 107 -7.37 -16.18 -5.04
N PHE A 108 -6.81 -15.57 -6.10
CA PHE A 108 -7.56 -14.63 -6.93
C PHE A 108 -7.84 -15.12 -8.35
N LYS A 109 -7.04 -16.03 -8.91
CA LYS A 109 -7.16 -16.46 -10.31
C LYS A 109 -8.56 -16.95 -10.71
N ASP A 110 -9.24 -17.66 -9.81
CA ASP A 110 -10.58 -18.19 -10.08
C ASP A 110 -11.69 -17.14 -9.83
N LEU A 111 -11.40 -16.12 -8.98
CA LEU A 111 -12.30 -15.02 -8.68
C LEU A 111 -12.25 -13.89 -9.73
N THR A 112 -11.12 -13.78 -10.42
CA THR A 112 -10.88 -12.77 -11.47
C THR A 112 -10.28 -13.43 -12.70
N PRO A 113 -11.04 -14.25 -13.43
CA PRO A 113 -10.54 -15.04 -14.58
C PRO A 113 -10.12 -14.16 -15.77
N ASP A 114 -10.51 -12.89 -15.77
CA ASP A 114 -10.15 -11.87 -16.74
C ASP A 114 -8.78 -11.22 -16.47
N VAL A 115 -8.14 -11.55 -15.34
CA VAL A 115 -6.83 -11.02 -14.96
C VAL A 115 -5.73 -12.05 -15.18
N LYS A 116 -4.74 -11.68 -15.96
CA LYS A 116 -3.49 -12.43 -16.08
C LYS A 116 -2.60 -12.13 -14.89
N PHE A 117 -2.29 -13.14 -14.06
CA PHE A 117 -1.34 -13.01 -12.97
C PHE A 117 0.07 -13.38 -13.40
N VAL A 118 1.07 -12.59 -12.94
CA VAL A 118 2.49 -12.82 -13.22
C VAL A 118 3.25 -12.84 -11.89
N ALA A 119 3.85 -13.98 -11.59
CA ALA A 119 4.83 -14.07 -10.49
C ALA A 119 6.16 -13.47 -10.95
N CYS A 120 6.66 -12.49 -10.21
CA CYS A 120 7.89 -11.77 -10.56
C CYS A 120 9.11 -12.27 -9.78
N GLY A 121 8.91 -13.12 -8.78
CA GLY A 121 9.96 -13.49 -7.84
C GLY A 121 10.37 -12.25 -6.98
N ASN A 122 11.57 -12.27 -6.46
CA ASN A 122 12.12 -11.13 -5.72
C ASN A 122 12.66 -10.03 -6.65
N ASP A 123 11.92 -9.74 -7.73
CA ASP A 123 12.27 -8.74 -8.75
C ASP A 123 11.21 -7.63 -8.77
N SER A 124 11.49 -6.55 -8.02
CA SER A 124 10.62 -5.38 -7.96
C SER A 124 10.59 -4.61 -9.28
N HIS A 125 11.69 -4.59 -10.04
CA HIS A 125 11.74 -3.95 -11.36
C HIS A 125 10.75 -4.60 -12.33
N LYS A 126 10.81 -5.92 -12.47
CA LYS A 126 9.88 -6.68 -13.33
C LYS A 126 8.42 -6.48 -12.91
N CYS A 127 8.18 -6.27 -11.62
CA CYS A 127 6.84 -6.02 -11.10
C CYS A 127 6.34 -4.59 -11.40
N ALA A 128 7.22 -3.59 -11.30
CA ALA A 128 6.86 -2.18 -11.33
C ALA A 128 6.94 -1.54 -12.72
N VAL A 129 7.93 -1.93 -13.55
CA VAL A 129 8.15 -1.30 -14.85
C VAL A 129 6.91 -1.44 -15.74
N ASP A 130 6.50 -0.33 -16.36
CA ASP A 130 5.31 -0.24 -17.22
C ASP A 130 3.99 -0.66 -16.55
N SER A 131 3.92 -0.60 -15.23
CA SER A 131 2.66 -0.73 -14.49
C SER A 131 1.97 0.63 -14.35
N ASP A 132 0.67 0.67 -14.58
CA ASP A 132 -0.15 1.89 -14.45
C ASP A 132 -0.31 2.30 -12.99
N ILE A 133 -0.47 1.30 -12.12
CA ILE A 133 -0.48 1.48 -10.66
C ILE A 133 0.55 0.54 -10.06
N ILE A 134 1.35 1.06 -9.12
CA ILE A 134 2.31 0.29 -8.35
C ILE A 134 1.94 0.42 -6.87
N VAL A 135 1.87 -0.70 -6.17
CA VAL A 135 1.61 -0.74 -4.72
C VAL A 135 2.77 -1.42 -4.02
N THR A 136 3.38 -0.76 -3.05
CA THR A 136 4.29 -1.44 -2.11
C THR A 136 3.57 -1.65 -0.78
N ALA A 137 3.51 -2.90 -0.33
CA ALA A 137 2.86 -3.30 0.92
C ALA A 137 3.71 -4.36 1.62
N ILE A 138 4.90 -3.97 2.05
CA ILE A 138 5.92 -4.83 2.65
C ILE A 138 6.37 -4.28 4.01
N SER A 139 7.07 -5.12 4.78
CA SER A 139 7.70 -4.73 6.04
C SER A 139 9.21 -4.59 5.85
N SER A 140 9.63 -3.82 4.84
CA SER A 140 11.04 -3.60 4.56
C SER A 140 11.66 -2.56 5.51
N GLN A 141 12.96 -2.73 5.77
CA GLN A 141 13.80 -1.76 6.46
C GLN A 141 14.83 -1.12 5.50
N ALA A 142 14.71 -1.41 4.20
CA ALA A 142 15.54 -0.88 3.14
C ALA A 142 14.72 -0.76 1.85
N PRO A 143 15.08 0.18 0.95
CA PRO A 143 14.38 0.37 -0.32
C PRO A 143 14.41 -0.90 -1.18
N VAL A 144 13.28 -1.22 -1.80
CA VAL A 144 13.15 -2.29 -2.79
C VAL A 144 12.70 -1.76 -4.14
N LEU A 145 11.98 -0.62 -4.16
CA LEU A 145 11.56 0.07 -5.37
C LEU A 145 12.56 1.18 -5.69
N ARG A 146 13.06 1.18 -6.94
CA ARG A 146 14.05 2.15 -7.40
C ARG A 146 13.41 3.20 -8.28
N ALA A 147 14.07 4.35 -8.38
CA ALA A 147 13.60 5.44 -9.23
C ALA A 147 13.49 5.06 -10.71
N GLU A 148 14.34 4.15 -11.20
CA GLU A 148 14.29 3.65 -12.57
C GLU A 148 13.13 2.70 -12.85
N ASP A 149 12.53 2.12 -11.81
CA ASP A 149 11.39 1.20 -11.91
C ASP A 149 10.07 1.95 -12.18
N ILE A 150 10.04 3.27 -11.99
CA ILE A 150 8.84 4.09 -12.16
C ILE A 150 8.74 4.64 -13.58
N THR A 151 7.71 4.23 -14.29
CA THR A 151 7.35 4.76 -15.60
C THR A 151 6.58 6.07 -15.47
N LYS A 152 6.89 7.05 -16.32
CA LYS A 152 6.18 8.36 -16.32
C LYS A 152 4.67 8.18 -16.54
N GLY A 153 3.88 8.77 -15.66
CA GLY A 153 2.43 8.73 -15.73
C GLY A 153 1.79 7.62 -14.86
N SER A 154 2.59 6.74 -14.26
CA SER A 154 2.09 5.76 -13.32
C SER A 154 1.74 6.39 -11.96
N LEU A 155 0.86 5.72 -11.21
CA LEU A 155 0.59 6.02 -9.81
C LEU A 155 1.38 5.05 -8.91
N TYR A 156 2.10 5.59 -7.95
CA TYR A 156 2.72 4.80 -6.89
C TYR A 156 1.99 4.98 -5.56
N ILE A 157 1.55 3.89 -4.95
CA ILE A 157 0.89 3.82 -3.65
C ILE A 157 1.86 3.20 -2.64
N HIS A 158 2.36 4.02 -1.74
CA HIS A 158 3.26 3.63 -0.66
C HIS A 158 2.47 3.31 0.61
N VAL A 159 2.51 2.07 1.08
CA VAL A 159 1.69 1.63 2.22
C VAL A 159 2.51 1.43 3.49
N GLY A 160 3.70 0.90 3.38
CA GLY A 160 4.50 0.48 4.52
C GLY A 160 5.46 1.52 5.08
N GLY A 161 6.68 1.10 5.34
CA GLY A 161 7.70 1.92 5.96
C GLY A 161 8.72 2.49 4.98
N TRP A 162 9.94 1.99 5.01
CA TRP A 162 10.99 2.39 4.08
C TRP A 162 11.06 1.40 2.91
N GLU A 163 10.28 1.64 1.86
CA GLU A 163 10.05 0.69 0.78
C GLU A 163 10.69 1.10 -0.54
N ASP A 164 11.01 2.38 -0.72
CA ASP A 164 11.49 2.98 -1.96
C ASP A 164 12.69 3.89 -1.75
N GLU A 165 13.46 4.10 -2.82
CA GLU A 165 14.54 5.07 -2.85
C GLU A 165 14.00 6.51 -2.87
N TYR A 166 14.77 7.46 -2.34
CA TYR A 166 14.43 8.90 -2.39
C TYR A 166 14.18 9.40 -3.82
N GLY A 167 14.88 8.80 -4.80
CA GLY A 167 14.70 9.11 -6.21
C GLY A 167 13.29 8.87 -6.73
N VAL A 168 12.50 7.98 -6.12
CA VAL A 168 11.09 7.74 -6.48
C VAL A 168 10.27 8.99 -6.16
N ALA A 169 10.37 9.52 -4.95
CA ALA A 169 9.66 10.73 -4.55
C ALA A 169 10.15 11.96 -5.33
N LEU A 170 11.47 12.07 -5.60
CA LEU A 170 12.04 13.18 -6.37
C LEU A 170 11.61 13.20 -7.85
N LYS A 171 11.22 12.05 -8.42
CA LYS A 171 10.64 11.95 -9.77
C LYS A 171 9.14 12.23 -9.82
N ALA A 172 8.46 12.19 -8.68
CA ALA A 172 7.01 12.37 -8.63
C ALA A 172 6.62 13.81 -8.99
N ASN A 173 5.62 13.96 -9.85
CA ASN A 173 5.05 15.28 -10.16
C ASN A 173 4.18 15.80 -9.02
N LYS A 174 3.58 14.90 -8.25
CA LYS A 174 2.71 15.19 -7.11
C LYS A 174 2.97 14.19 -6.01
N ILE A 175 3.18 14.67 -4.80
CA ILE A 175 3.24 13.87 -3.59
C ILE A 175 1.98 14.19 -2.78
N VAL A 176 1.14 13.17 -2.58
CA VAL A 176 -0.11 13.29 -1.83
C VAL A 176 -0.03 12.41 -0.60
N CYS A 177 -0.46 12.90 0.53
CA CYS A 177 -0.46 12.20 1.81
C CYS A 177 -1.87 11.98 2.32
N ASP A 178 -2.09 10.97 3.14
CA ASP A 178 -3.33 10.80 3.90
C ASP A 178 -3.51 11.97 4.89
N ASP A 179 -2.48 12.28 5.67
CA ASP A 179 -2.37 13.42 6.56
C ASP A 179 -0.87 13.72 6.79
N TRP A 180 -0.36 14.77 6.16
CA TRP A 180 1.05 15.10 6.22
C TRP A 180 1.50 15.52 7.62
N GLU A 181 0.74 16.36 8.28
CA GLU A 181 1.06 16.83 9.63
C GLU A 181 1.15 15.67 10.64
N ALA A 182 0.24 14.71 10.55
CA ALA A 182 0.25 13.53 11.41
C ALA A 182 1.32 12.50 11.03
N SER A 183 1.80 12.51 9.78
CA SER A 183 2.72 11.47 9.28
C SER A 183 4.17 11.91 9.12
N LYS A 184 4.50 13.19 8.93
CA LYS A 184 5.86 13.68 8.62
C LYS A 184 6.95 13.29 9.61
N HIS A 185 6.58 12.93 10.84
CA HIS A 185 7.51 12.48 11.87
C HIS A 185 7.66 10.94 11.96
N ARG A 186 7.00 10.19 11.08
CA ARG A 186 7.07 8.72 11.03
C ARG A 186 8.34 8.23 10.31
N THR A 187 8.33 7.03 9.75
CA THR A 187 9.50 6.33 9.21
C THR A 187 9.46 6.05 7.71
N GLN A 188 8.39 6.46 7.03
CA GLN A 188 8.25 6.33 5.59
C GLN A 188 9.33 7.12 4.84
N THR A 189 9.56 6.79 3.59
CA THR A 189 10.61 7.38 2.75
C THR A 189 10.53 8.90 2.72
N ILE A 190 9.36 9.49 2.42
CA ILE A 190 9.17 10.94 2.38
C ILE A 190 9.35 11.60 3.76
N CYS A 191 9.01 10.90 4.84
CA CYS A 191 9.22 11.39 6.21
C CYS A 191 10.70 11.42 6.60
N ARG A 192 11.49 10.45 6.08
CA ARG A 192 12.96 10.45 6.23
C ARG A 192 13.57 11.61 5.46
N MET A 193 13.16 11.82 4.21
CA MET A 193 13.59 12.94 3.39
C MET A 193 13.29 14.29 4.05
N TYR A 194 12.15 14.42 4.70
CA TYR A 194 11.80 15.62 5.47
C TYR A 194 12.74 15.84 6.65
N LYS A 195 13.02 14.81 7.45
CA LYS A 195 13.96 14.89 8.59
C LYS A 195 15.38 15.25 8.16
N GLU A 196 15.79 14.82 6.97
CA GLU A 196 17.09 15.10 6.38
C GLU A 196 17.14 16.44 5.63
N GLY A 197 16.03 17.18 5.57
CA GLY A 197 15.94 18.47 4.89
C GLY A 197 15.92 18.41 3.36
N ILE A 198 15.73 17.20 2.79
CA ILE A 198 15.65 16.97 1.34
C ILE A 198 14.25 17.34 0.81
N LEU A 199 13.21 17.05 1.59
CA LEU A 199 11.81 17.37 1.30
C LEU A 199 11.32 18.41 2.31
N ARG A 200 10.46 19.33 1.89
CA ARG A 200 9.87 20.37 2.72
C ARG A 200 8.35 20.30 2.67
N ASP A 201 7.67 20.96 3.60
CA ASP A 201 6.19 20.98 3.63
C ASP A 201 5.57 21.47 2.31
N GLN A 202 6.20 22.43 1.65
CA GLN A 202 5.74 22.97 0.36
C GLN A 202 5.89 22.01 -0.83
N ASP A 203 6.65 20.92 -0.68
CA ASP A 203 6.86 19.92 -1.72
C ASP A 203 5.73 18.86 -1.70
N ILE A 204 4.89 18.89 -0.66
CA ILE A 204 3.65 18.09 -0.58
C ILE A 204 2.56 18.82 -1.36
N TYR A 205 2.01 18.12 -2.36
CA TYR A 205 1.00 18.70 -3.25
C TYR A 205 -0.35 18.88 -2.55
N ALA A 206 -0.81 17.88 -1.78
CA ALA A 206 -2.08 17.90 -1.07
C ALA A 206 -2.16 16.78 -0.01
N ASN A 207 -3.09 16.91 0.92
CA ASN A 207 -3.60 15.79 1.71
C ASN A 207 -4.86 15.23 1.05
N LEU A 208 -5.22 13.98 1.36
CA LEU A 208 -6.42 13.36 0.77
C LEU A 208 -7.75 13.98 1.23
N TYR A 209 -7.74 14.82 2.25
CA TYR A 209 -8.92 15.53 2.73
C TYR A 209 -9.04 16.97 2.18
N ASP A 210 -8.07 17.47 1.42
CA ASP A 210 -8.12 18.77 0.74
C ASP A 210 -8.93 18.69 -0.57
#